data_1318d4824ca1a2177b993955721fa28d
#
_entry.id   1318d4824ca1a2177b993955721fa28d
#
_cell.length_a   1.000
_cell.length_b   1.000
_cell.length_c   1.000
_cell.angle_alpha   90.00
_cell.angle_beta   90.00
_cell.angle_gamma   90.00
#
_symmetry.space_group_name_H-M   'P 1'
#
loop_
_entity.id
_entity.type
_entity.pdbx_description
1 polymer ?
#
loop_
_entity_poly.entity_id
_entity_poly.type
_entity_poly.pdbx_seq_one_letter_code
_entity_poly.pdbx_strand_id
1 'polypeptide(L)'
;GIERIRKSGIDVTVGVLEQECLMLNREFIVRNMENRPYILLKWAQTANGFIGYSQSVGSGKPVLQISNAFTKMLVHKLRAENDAILVGRNTEEMEHPRLTVREWSGRNPQKIIMSSTYKTDSLVDGTLCVKSLQHLIETIKRQNEKEQKISELEQILAIMGN
;
A
#
# COMPACT_ATOMS: atom_id res chain seq x y z
N GLY A 1 -24.03 14.63 12.53
CA GLY A 1 -22.96 15.56 12.78
C GLY A 1 -23.40 17.02 12.77
N ILE A 2 -23.19 17.71 11.66
CA ILE A 2 -23.33 19.19 11.51
C ILE A 2 -24.73 19.68 11.89
N GLU A 3 -25.80 19.05 11.37
CA GLU A 3 -27.19 19.42 11.67
C GLU A 3 -27.52 19.32 13.16
N ARG A 4 -26.99 18.33 13.85
CA ARG A 4 -27.20 18.16 15.29
C ARG A 4 -26.58 19.31 16.08
N ILE A 5 -25.38 19.76 15.68
CA ILE A 5 -24.68 20.89 16.32
C ILE A 5 -25.44 22.19 16.06
N ARG A 6 -25.87 22.43 14.81
CA ARG A 6 -26.68 23.62 14.47
C ARG A 6 -28.00 23.68 15.23
N LYS A 7 -28.70 22.52 15.40
CA LYS A 7 -29.93 22.43 16.20
C LYS A 7 -29.73 22.78 17.69
N SER A 8 -28.51 22.65 18.19
CA SER A 8 -28.15 23.06 19.55
C SER A 8 -27.80 24.56 19.67
N GLY A 9 -28.04 25.39 18.64
CA GLY A 9 -27.77 26.81 18.62
C GLY A 9 -26.31 27.20 18.41
N ILE A 10 -25.47 26.26 17.94
CA ILE A 10 -24.04 26.51 17.71
C ILE A 10 -23.84 26.80 16.22
N ASP A 11 -23.18 27.91 15.91
CA ASP A 11 -22.77 28.23 14.55
C ASP A 11 -21.70 27.27 14.05
N VAL A 12 -21.90 26.74 12.83
CA VAL A 12 -20.97 25.81 12.22
C VAL A 12 -20.62 26.26 10.81
N THR A 13 -19.36 26.62 10.62
CA THR A 13 -18.78 26.88 9.30
C THR A 13 -18.19 25.59 8.73
N VAL A 14 -18.59 25.27 7.51
CA VAL A 14 -18.13 24.05 6.79
C VAL A 14 -17.28 24.48 5.59
N GLY A 15 -16.33 23.64 5.21
CA GLY A 15 -15.49 23.88 4.02
C GLY A 15 -14.25 24.76 4.31
N VAL A 16 -13.94 25.04 5.56
CA VAL A 16 -12.69 25.74 5.92
C VAL A 16 -11.51 24.82 5.62
N LEU A 17 -10.55 25.30 4.81
CA LEU A 17 -9.39 24.53 4.34
C LEU A 17 -9.78 23.17 3.72
N GLU A 18 -10.86 23.15 2.94
CA GLU A 18 -11.40 21.90 2.36
C GLU A 18 -10.38 21.18 1.51
N GLN A 19 -9.66 21.89 0.64
CA GLN A 19 -8.66 21.29 -0.26
C GLN A 19 -7.49 20.65 0.52
N GLU A 20 -7.00 21.34 1.53
CA GLU A 20 -5.93 20.84 2.40
C GLU A 20 -6.39 19.62 3.19
N CYS A 21 -7.61 19.63 3.70
CA CYS A 21 -8.22 18.49 4.38
C CYS A 21 -8.40 17.28 3.46
N LEU A 22 -8.83 17.50 2.22
CA LEU A 22 -8.94 16.45 1.20
C LEU A 22 -7.57 15.84 0.87
N MET A 23 -6.55 16.69 0.69
CA MET A 23 -5.19 16.23 0.44
C MET A 23 -4.61 15.41 1.61
N LEU A 24 -4.84 15.86 2.84
CA LEU A 24 -4.38 15.17 4.04
C LEU A 24 -5.03 13.79 4.20
N ASN A 25 -6.30 13.68 3.84
CA ASN A 25 -7.11 12.47 3.98
C ASN A 25 -7.25 11.66 2.67
N ARG A 26 -6.43 11.95 1.66
CA ARG A 26 -6.55 11.36 0.30
C ARG A 26 -6.60 9.83 0.29
N GLU A 27 -5.82 9.16 1.14
CA GLU A 27 -5.79 7.70 1.22
C GLU A 27 -7.13 7.13 1.68
N PHE A 28 -7.68 7.71 2.75
CA PHE A 28 -9.00 7.37 3.26
C PHE A 28 -10.10 7.64 2.22
N ILE A 29 -10.04 8.79 1.56
CA ILE A 29 -11.04 9.20 0.54
C ILE A 29 -11.01 8.24 -0.64
N VAL A 30 -9.84 7.96 -1.21
CA VAL A 30 -9.70 7.02 -2.35
C VAL A 30 -10.23 5.64 -1.98
N ARG A 31 -9.89 5.13 -0.79
CA ARG A 31 -10.37 3.82 -0.33
C ARG A 31 -11.89 3.78 -0.22
N ASN A 32 -12.50 4.79 0.40
CA ASN A 32 -13.93 4.77 0.72
C ASN A 32 -14.85 5.23 -0.42
N MET A 33 -14.40 6.17 -1.25
CA MET A 33 -15.21 6.70 -2.35
C MET A 33 -14.97 5.96 -3.67
N GLU A 34 -13.73 5.52 -3.93
CA GLU A 34 -13.38 4.87 -5.20
C GLU A 34 -13.25 3.34 -5.06
N ASN A 35 -13.37 2.82 -3.84
CA ASN A 35 -13.25 1.38 -3.53
C ASN A 35 -12.01 0.73 -4.18
N ARG A 36 -10.88 1.41 -4.06
CA ARG A 36 -9.58 0.94 -4.54
C ARG A 36 -8.46 1.33 -3.57
N PRO A 37 -7.31 0.65 -3.59
CA PRO A 37 -6.16 1.09 -2.81
C PRO A 37 -5.64 2.45 -3.30
N TYR A 38 -5.10 3.24 -2.37
CA TYR A 38 -4.25 4.37 -2.72
C TYR A 38 -2.88 3.85 -3.13
N ILE A 39 -2.38 4.28 -4.29
CA ILE A 39 -1.11 3.80 -4.84
C ILE A 39 -0.08 4.90 -4.78
N LEU A 40 1.02 4.66 -4.05
CA LEU A 40 2.19 5.51 -3.97
C LEU A 40 3.28 4.93 -4.88
N LEU A 41 3.71 5.70 -5.88
CA LEU A 41 4.85 5.34 -6.72
C LEU A 41 6.14 5.90 -6.13
N LYS A 42 7.14 5.03 -5.89
CA LYS A 42 8.46 5.42 -5.37
C LYS A 42 9.56 4.82 -6.24
N TRP A 43 10.45 5.64 -6.72
CA TRP A 43 11.68 5.22 -7.39
C TRP A 43 12.85 6.12 -6.98
N ALA A 44 14.07 5.66 -7.24
CA ALA A 44 15.28 6.46 -7.15
C ALA A 44 15.85 6.63 -8.56
N GLN A 45 16.30 7.84 -8.89
CA GLN A 45 16.91 8.12 -10.17
C GLN A 45 18.13 9.03 -10.01
N THR A 46 19.07 8.92 -10.94
CA THR A 46 20.21 9.84 -11.06
C THR A 46 19.75 11.19 -11.61
N ALA A 47 20.60 12.22 -11.52
CA ALA A 47 20.30 13.55 -12.04
C ALA A 47 19.99 13.57 -13.55
N ASN A 48 20.53 12.62 -14.32
CA ASN A 48 20.25 12.43 -15.74
C ASN A 48 19.15 11.39 -16.03
N GLY A 49 18.34 11.00 -15.02
CA GLY A 49 17.11 10.23 -15.19
C GLY A 49 17.26 8.69 -15.19
N PHE A 50 18.47 8.15 -14.97
CA PHE A 50 18.62 6.69 -14.90
C PHE A 50 18.19 6.13 -13.55
N ILE A 51 17.47 5.02 -13.56
CA ILE A 51 17.03 4.28 -12.36
C ILE A 51 17.89 3.05 -12.05
N GLY A 52 18.79 2.68 -12.95
CA GLY A 52 19.70 1.56 -12.81
C GLY A 52 20.59 1.41 -14.04
N TYR A 53 21.48 0.43 -14.01
CA TYR A 53 22.21 0.03 -15.19
C TYR A 53 21.35 -0.86 -16.10
N SER A 54 21.59 -0.82 -17.43
CA SER A 54 21.08 -1.87 -18.32
C SER A 54 21.80 -3.17 -17.99
N GLN A 55 21.15 -4.05 -17.25
CA GLN A 55 21.73 -5.32 -16.83
C GLN A 55 20.95 -6.47 -17.47
N SER A 56 21.68 -7.42 -18.02
CA SER A 56 21.18 -8.78 -18.19
C SER A 56 21.31 -9.53 -16.84
N VAL A 57 20.36 -10.38 -16.54
CA VAL A 57 20.43 -11.28 -15.36
C VAL A 57 21.77 -12.01 -15.38
N GLY A 58 22.53 -11.94 -14.30
CA GLY A 58 23.85 -12.59 -14.21
C GLY A 58 25.06 -11.74 -14.62
N SER A 59 24.89 -10.45 -14.94
CA SER A 59 26.01 -9.58 -15.35
C SER A 59 27.07 -9.29 -14.27
N GLY A 60 26.82 -9.66 -13.02
CA GLY A 60 27.73 -9.46 -11.89
C GLY A 60 27.98 -7.99 -11.51
N LYS A 61 27.31 -7.03 -12.16
CA LYS A 61 27.46 -5.60 -11.84
C LYS A 61 26.75 -5.27 -10.54
N PRO A 62 27.36 -4.44 -9.68
CA PRO A 62 26.72 -4.02 -8.44
C PRO A 62 25.46 -3.20 -8.72
N VAL A 63 24.46 -3.31 -7.85
CA VAL A 63 23.27 -2.46 -7.89
C VAL A 63 23.67 -1.00 -7.74
N LEU A 64 23.16 -0.13 -8.63
CA LEU A 64 23.42 1.31 -8.58
C LEU A 64 22.85 1.92 -7.30
N GLN A 65 23.72 2.33 -6.39
CA GLN A 65 23.30 2.95 -5.15
C GLN A 65 23.13 4.46 -5.33
N ILE A 66 21.87 4.90 -5.44
CA ILE A 66 21.50 6.31 -5.64
C ILE A 66 21.15 6.98 -4.30
N SER A 67 20.53 6.23 -3.39
CA SER A 67 20.03 6.72 -2.11
C SER A 67 21.10 6.77 -1.03
N ASN A 68 21.16 7.86 -0.25
CA ASN A 68 21.98 7.98 0.95
C ASN A 68 21.30 7.38 2.19
N ALA A 69 21.96 7.40 3.35
CA ALA A 69 21.41 6.81 4.59
C ALA A 69 20.09 7.48 5.02
N PHE A 70 19.99 8.81 4.91
CA PHE A 70 18.77 9.54 5.29
C PHE A 70 17.58 9.15 4.40
N THR A 71 17.78 9.12 3.07
CA THR A 71 16.71 8.73 2.14
C THR A 71 16.32 7.26 2.29
N LYS A 72 17.27 6.38 2.66
CA LYS A 72 16.95 4.98 3.02
C LYS A 72 16.05 4.91 4.25
N MET A 73 16.33 5.66 5.30
CA MET A 73 15.48 5.75 6.49
C MET A 73 14.06 6.20 6.14
N LEU A 74 13.89 7.21 5.27
CA LEU A 74 12.57 7.65 4.79
C LEU A 74 11.84 6.56 3.99
N VAL A 75 12.56 5.74 3.23
CA VAL A 75 11.96 4.57 2.56
C VAL A 75 11.47 3.54 3.58
N HIS A 76 12.18 3.33 4.68
CA HIS A 76 11.72 2.46 5.76
C HIS A 76 10.50 3.03 6.49
N LYS A 77 10.42 4.36 6.66
CA LYS A 77 9.21 5.04 7.14
C LYS A 77 8.02 4.77 6.22
N LEU A 78 8.17 4.99 4.91
CA LEU A 78 7.11 4.70 3.93
C LEU A 78 6.64 3.24 3.99
N ARG A 79 7.56 2.28 4.19
CA ARG A 79 7.17 0.87 4.37
C ARG A 79 6.36 0.63 5.62
N ALA A 80 6.69 1.31 6.73
CA ALA A 80 5.97 1.18 7.99
C ALA A 80 4.56 1.81 7.94
N GLU A 81 4.37 2.83 7.12
CA GLU A 81 3.13 3.58 6.96
C GLU A 81 2.17 2.97 5.92
N ASN A 82 2.62 2.01 5.11
CA ASN A 82 1.83 1.39 4.07
C ASN A 82 1.55 -0.09 4.36
N ASP A 83 0.36 -0.56 3.99
CA ASP A 83 -0.07 -1.94 4.23
C ASP A 83 0.67 -2.94 3.33
N ALA A 84 1.07 -2.54 2.13
CA ALA A 84 1.73 -3.41 1.17
C ALA A 84 2.83 -2.70 0.38
N ILE A 85 3.79 -3.48 -0.10
CA ILE A 85 4.83 -3.04 -1.03
C ILE A 85 4.86 -3.98 -2.24
N LEU A 86 4.75 -3.40 -3.44
CA LEU A 86 4.74 -4.14 -4.70
C LEU A 86 6.04 -3.90 -5.46
N VAL A 87 6.62 -5.00 -5.94
CA VAL A 87 7.79 -5.00 -6.85
C VAL A 87 7.52 -5.87 -8.08
N GLY A 88 8.22 -5.58 -9.18
CA GLY A 88 8.19 -6.41 -10.36
C GLY A 88 9.02 -7.68 -10.19
N ARG A 89 8.73 -8.71 -11.03
CA ARG A 89 9.47 -9.98 -11.06
C ARG A 89 10.97 -9.77 -11.19
N ASN A 90 11.41 -8.93 -12.11
CA ASN A 90 12.85 -8.72 -12.35
C ASN A 90 13.58 -8.19 -11.11
N THR A 91 12.95 -7.29 -10.35
CA THR A 91 13.51 -6.80 -9.08
C THR A 91 13.63 -7.92 -8.07
N GLU A 92 12.64 -8.80 -7.99
CA GLU A 92 12.68 -9.96 -7.10
C GLU A 92 13.79 -10.94 -7.50
N GLU A 93 13.90 -11.29 -8.78
CA GLU A 93 14.88 -12.25 -9.28
C GLU A 93 16.33 -11.74 -9.23
N MET A 94 16.53 -10.43 -9.39
CA MET A 94 17.87 -9.84 -9.40
C MET A 94 18.38 -9.45 -8.01
N GLU A 95 17.52 -8.99 -7.13
CA GLU A 95 17.91 -8.36 -5.88
C GLU A 95 17.47 -9.15 -4.63
N HIS A 96 16.47 -10.04 -4.76
CA HIS A 96 15.82 -10.74 -3.65
C HIS A 96 15.59 -9.83 -2.44
N PRO A 97 14.91 -8.65 -2.64
CA PRO A 97 14.86 -7.63 -1.62
C PRO A 97 13.95 -8.08 -0.47
N ARG A 98 14.43 -7.95 0.76
CA ARG A 98 13.64 -8.30 1.95
C ARG A 98 12.39 -7.43 2.10
N LEU A 99 12.42 -6.18 1.66
CA LEU A 99 11.35 -5.18 1.72
C LEU A 99 10.77 -4.93 3.14
N THR A 100 11.52 -5.31 4.17
CA THR A 100 11.15 -5.16 5.58
C THR A 100 11.47 -3.78 6.13
N VAL A 101 10.83 -3.43 7.25
CA VAL A 101 11.14 -2.24 8.05
C VAL A 101 12.30 -2.57 9.00
N ARG A 102 13.41 -1.84 8.92
CA ARG A 102 14.62 -2.04 9.74
C ARG A 102 15.16 -0.75 10.35
N GLU A 103 15.02 0.36 9.62
CA GLU A 103 15.56 1.67 10.01
C GLU A 103 14.44 2.65 10.43
N TRP A 104 13.28 2.11 10.77
CA TRP A 104 12.12 2.83 11.29
C TRP A 104 11.30 1.91 12.20
N SER A 105 10.52 2.46 13.12
CA SER A 105 9.58 1.70 13.93
C SER A 105 8.28 1.46 13.18
N GLY A 106 7.71 0.27 13.30
CA GLY A 106 6.44 -0.08 12.67
C GLY A 106 6.40 -1.52 12.16
N ARG A 107 5.26 -1.91 11.58
CA ARG A 107 5.06 -3.25 11.03
C ARG A 107 5.65 -3.37 9.62
N ASN A 108 5.99 -4.59 9.23
CA ASN A 108 6.36 -4.87 7.85
C ASN A 108 5.14 -4.81 6.94
N PRO A 109 5.26 -4.19 5.75
CA PRO A 109 4.21 -4.26 4.74
C PRO A 109 4.10 -5.67 4.16
N GLN A 110 2.91 -6.02 3.65
CA GLN A 110 2.70 -7.21 2.84
C GLN A 110 3.54 -7.14 1.56
N LYS A 111 4.45 -8.10 1.35
CA LYS A 111 5.22 -8.19 0.11
C LYS A 111 4.34 -8.70 -1.02
N ILE A 112 4.33 -7.97 -2.14
CA ILE A 112 3.59 -8.34 -3.35
C ILE A 112 4.56 -8.36 -4.54
N ILE A 113 4.51 -9.42 -5.34
CA ILE A 113 5.29 -9.53 -6.58
C ILE A 113 4.32 -9.51 -7.77
N MET A 114 4.57 -8.61 -8.70
CA MET A 114 3.84 -8.58 -9.97
C MET A 114 4.58 -9.40 -11.03
N SER A 115 3.98 -10.52 -11.43
CA SER A 115 4.56 -11.44 -12.41
C SER A 115 3.49 -12.17 -13.22
N SER A 116 3.65 -12.25 -14.54
CA SER A 116 2.80 -13.05 -15.40
C SER A 116 3.16 -14.55 -15.39
N THR A 117 4.34 -14.91 -14.89
CA THR A 117 4.87 -16.29 -14.93
C THR A 117 4.75 -17.02 -13.59
N TYR A 118 4.72 -16.32 -12.47
CA TYR A 118 4.53 -16.95 -11.16
C TYR A 118 3.09 -17.43 -10.98
N LYS A 119 2.90 -18.50 -10.20
CA LYS A 119 1.56 -18.92 -9.79
C LYS A 119 0.91 -17.80 -8.99
N THR A 120 -0.25 -17.38 -9.43
CA THR A 120 -1.02 -16.33 -8.78
C THR A 120 -1.79 -16.88 -7.59
N ASP A 121 -2.13 -15.98 -6.66
CA ASP A 121 -2.91 -16.27 -5.44
C ASP A 121 -2.24 -17.29 -4.49
N SER A 122 -0.96 -17.63 -4.74
CA SER A 122 -0.18 -18.45 -3.81
C SER A 122 0.62 -17.53 -2.88
N LEU A 123 0.40 -17.68 -1.58
CA LEU A 123 1.29 -17.15 -0.56
C LEU A 123 2.48 -18.12 -0.44
N VAL A 124 3.62 -17.72 -0.96
CA VAL A 124 4.89 -18.41 -0.69
C VAL A 124 5.64 -17.53 0.29
N ASP A 125 5.93 -18.05 1.47
CA ASP A 125 6.61 -17.32 2.56
C ASP A 125 5.97 -15.95 2.88
N GLY A 126 4.62 -15.87 2.86
CA GLY A 126 3.90 -14.62 3.10
C GLY A 126 3.94 -13.61 1.94
N THR A 127 4.45 -13.99 0.78
CA THR A 127 4.50 -13.13 -0.41
C THR A 127 3.30 -13.41 -1.32
N LEU A 128 2.54 -12.37 -1.67
CA LEU A 128 1.43 -12.45 -2.61
C LEU A 128 1.93 -12.23 -4.04
N CYS A 129 1.56 -13.12 -4.97
CA CYS A 129 1.87 -12.96 -6.39
C CYS A 129 0.64 -12.54 -7.19
N VAL A 130 0.76 -11.48 -7.99
CA VAL A 130 -0.32 -10.94 -8.82
C VAL A 130 0.14 -10.77 -10.27
N LYS A 131 -0.78 -10.94 -11.24
CA LYS A 131 -0.46 -10.79 -12.67
C LYS A 131 -0.40 -9.33 -13.11
N SER A 132 -1.22 -8.48 -12.52
CA SER A 132 -1.37 -7.07 -12.88
C SER A 132 -1.91 -6.26 -11.72
N LEU A 133 -1.89 -4.94 -11.84
CA LEU A 133 -2.55 -4.05 -10.87
C LEU A 133 -4.06 -4.28 -10.81
N GLN A 134 -4.69 -4.57 -11.95
CA GLN A 134 -6.12 -4.91 -11.99
C GLN A 134 -6.41 -6.17 -11.15
N HIS A 135 -5.62 -7.22 -11.32
CA HIS A 135 -5.74 -8.46 -10.53
C HIS A 135 -5.52 -8.20 -9.03
N LEU A 136 -4.58 -7.31 -8.65
CA LEU A 136 -4.39 -6.90 -7.27
C LEU A 136 -5.64 -6.21 -6.69
N ILE A 137 -6.21 -5.26 -7.43
CA ILE A 137 -7.42 -4.54 -7.01
C ILE A 137 -8.58 -5.51 -6.80
N GLU A 138 -8.80 -6.46 -7.71
CA GLU A 138 -9.84 -7.49 -7.59
C GLU A 138 -9.61 -8.42 -6.39
N THR A 139 -8.35 -8.78 -6.12
CA THR A 139 -7.99 -9.60 -4.95
C THR A 139 -8.30 -8.87 -3.65
N ILE A 140 -7.94 -7.58 -3.54
CA ILE A 140 -8.24 -6.74 -2.37
C ILE A 140 -9.76 -6.60 -2.17
N LYS A 141 -10.52 -6.34 -3.24
CA LYS A 141 -11.98 -6.23 -3.16
C LYS A 141 -12.61 -7.51 -2.62
N ARG A 142 -12.20 -8.68 -3.12
CA ARG A 142 -12.67 -9.98 -2.63
C ARG A 142 -12.34 -10.23 -1.16
N GLN A 143 -11.18 -9.77 -0.69
CA GLN A 143 -10.82 -9.89 0.73
C GLN A 143 -11.69 -8.98 1.61
N ASN A 144 -11.87 -7.72 1.23
CA ASN A 144 -12.73 -6.78 1.95
C ASN A 144 -14.18 -7.26 2.05
N GLU A 145 -14.74 -7.82 0.97
CA GLU A 145 -16.10 -8.40 0.97
C GLU A 145 -16.23 -9.60 1.93
N LYS A 146 -15.19 -10.44 2.03
CA LYS A 146 -15.17 -11.56 2.99
C LYS A 146 -15.09 -11.06 4.43
N GLU A 147 -14.22 -10.09 4.71
CA GLU A 147 -14.09 -9.50 6.05
C GLU A 147 -15.38 -8.81 6.49
N GLN A 148 -16.05 -8.09 5.58
CA GLN A 148 -17.33 -7.46 5.86
C GLN A 148 -18.41 -8.50 6.20
N LYS A 149 -18.52 -9.59 5.42
CA LYS A 149 -19.47 -10.69 5.69
C LYS A 149 -19.20 -11.38 7.03
N ILE A 150 -17.92 -11.57 7.40
CA ILE A 150 -17.56 -12.16 8.70
C ILE A 150 -18.01 -11.23 9.82
N SER A 151 -17.73 -9.92 9.72
CA SER A 151 -18.14 -8.94 10.70
C SER A 151 -19.65 -8.86 10.86
N GLU A 152 -20.42 -8.91 9.77
CA GLU A 152 -21.89 -8.96 9.80
C GLU A 152 -22.39 -10.22 10.51
N LEU A 153 -21.80 -11.39 10.23
CA LEU A 153 -22.16 -12.65 10.89
C LEU A 153 -21.83 -12.64 12.39
N GLU A 154 -20.71 -12.08 12.79
CA GLU A 154 -20.33 -11.91 14.19
C GLU A 154 -21.32 -11.02 14.94
N GLN A 155 -21.78 -9.93 14.31
CA GLN A 155 -22.82 -9.05 14.88
C GLN A 155 -24.16 -9.79 15.05
N ILE A 156 -24.58 -10.59 14.06
CA ILE A 156 -25.80 -11.40 14.14
C ILE A 156 -25.69 -12.43 15.27
N LEU A 157 -24.56 -13.12 15.39
CA LEU A 157 -24.31 -14.09 16.45
C LEU A 157 -24.34 -13.45 17.84
N ALA A 158 -23.78 -12.25 17.97
CA ALA A 158 -23.82 -11.49 19.24
C ALA A 158 -25.26 -11.09 19.65
N ILE A 159 -26.13 -10.83 18.67
CA ILE A 159 -27.55 -10.52 18.92
C ILE A 159 -28.35 -11.79 19.31
N MET A 160 -28.02 -12.92 18.68
CA MET A 160 -28.71 -14.19 18.94
C MET A 160 -28.24 -14.90 20.21
N GLY A 161 -27.10 -14.55 20.77
CA GLY A 161 -26.52 -15.14 21.98
C GLY A 161 -26.94 -14.44 23.29
N ASN A 162 -27.78 -13.42 23.22
CA ASN A 162 -28.45 -12.76 24.34
C ASN A 162 -29.93 -13.13 24.35
#